data_f8f917c90280185dbc9b7fde7572468d
#
_entry.id   f8f917c90280185dbc9b7fde7572468d
#
_cell.length_a   1.000
_cell.length_b   1.000
_cell.length_c   1.000
_cell.angle_alpha   90.00
_cell.angle_beta   90.00
_cell.angle_gamma   90.00
#
_symmetry.space_group_name_H-M   'P 1'
#
loop_
_entity.id
_entity.type
_entity.pdbx_description
1 polymer ?
#
loop_
_entity_poly.entity_id
_entity_poly.type
_entity_poly.pdbx_seq_one_letter_code
_entity_poly.pdbx_strand_id
1 'polypeptide(L)'
;ALMASIKLPERVAGKKVAVIGISTPESFVKSTPTYFQDKDGNYIYTFAEGNNGADLYNKVQETVNAAKKDGATYVVAIAHLGIDESSEPWRSTDLIANTTGIDAVLDGHSHSTIAMELVKNKDGKEIPLSSTGTKLVNIGKLTISDGKFTTELVTDYAVKDDATDTFVKSIQEKNEALVNTVVAKSSVDLTTKRADGTRAIRNRET
;
A
#
# COMPACT_ATOMS: atom_id res chain seq x y z
N ALA A 1 15.95 -10.48 0.75
CA ALA A 1 14.55 -10.43 0.36
C ALA A 1 13.78 -9.57 1.38
N LEU A 2 13.32 -8.41 0.95
CA LEU A 2 12.70 -7.41 1.83
C LEU A 2 11.18 -7.43 1.65
N MET A 3 10.53 -8.60 1.75
CA MET A 3 9.15 -8.66 1.30
C MET A 3 8.12 -8.87 2.39
N ALA A 4 8.50 -9.33 3.55
CA ALA A 4 7.62 -9.39 4.70
C ALA A 4 8.45 -9.30 5.98
N SER A 5 8.20 -8.30 6.77
CA SER A 5 8.74 -8.19 8.12
C SER A 5 7.62 -8.41 9.12
N ILE A 6 7.93 -9.13 10.19
CA ILE A 6 7.01 -9.27 11.31
C ILE A 6 7.43 -8.24 12.36
N LYS A 7 6.51 -7.36 12.72
CA LYS A 7 6.57 -6.64 13.97
C LYS A 7 5.47 -7.20 14.86
N LEU A 8 5.84 -7.72 16.01
CA LEU A 8 4.89 -8.11 17.03
C LEU A 8 4.77 -6.95 18.01
N PRO A 9 3.75 -6.10 17.86
CA PRO A 9 3.53 -5.04 18.82
C PRO A 9 2.94 -5.62 20.09
N GLU A 10 2.89 -4.76 21.08
CA GLU A 10 2.29 -5.00 22.37
C GLU A 10 0.90 -5.65 22.28
N ARG A 11 0.47 -6.29 23.34
CA ARG A 11 -0.83 -6.96 23.40
C ARG A 11 -1.98 -5.93 23.30
N VAL A 12 -2.82 -6.07 22.26
CA VAL A 12 -4.08 -5.32 22.17
C VAL A 12 -5.17 -6.14 22.84
N ALA A 13 -5.78 -5.61 23.90
CA ALA A 13 -6.78 -6.29 24.71
C ALA A 13 -6.36 -7.72 25.12
N GLY A 14 -5.09 -7.90 25.51
CA GLY A 14 -4.53 -9.19 25.92
C GLY A 14 -4.21 -10.15 24.78
N LYS A 15 -4.49 -9.79 23.53
CA LYS A 15 -4.21 -10.60 22.32
C LYS A 15 -2.93 -10.12 21.65
N LYS A 16 -2.15 -11.06 21.13
CA LYS A 16 -0.94 -10.78 20.36
C LYS A 16 -1.31 -10.58 18.88
N VAL A 17 -1.06 -9.40 18.35
CA VAL A 17 -1.32 -9.06 16.95
C VAL A 17 0.01 -9.00 16.21
N ALA A 18 0.15 -9.78 15.15
CA ALA A 18 1.26 -9.67 14.22
C ALA A 18 0.89 -8.72 13.09
N VAL A 19 1.82 -7.83 12.74
CA VAL A 19 1.72 -6.97 11.57
C VAL A 19 2.76 -7.41 10.55
N ILE A 20 2.31 -7.70 9.32
CA ILE A 20 3.16 -8.13 8.21
C ILE A 20 3.19 -7.01 7.16
N GLY A 21 4.38 -6.51 6.82
CA GLY A 21 4.58 -5.55 5.74
C GLY A 21 4.81 -6.26 4.41
N ILE A 22 4.11 -5.84 3.34
CA ILE A 22 4.20 -6.44 2.01
C ILE A 22 4.33 -5.33 0.96
N SER A 23 5.34 -5.43 0.09
CA SER A 23 5.54 -4.52 -1.04
C SER A 23 5.39 -5.24 -2.38
N THR A 24 4.85 -4.54 -3.38
CA THR A 24 4.70 -5.08 -4.73
C THR A 24 6.03 -5.28 -5.44
N PRO A 25 6.20 -6.36 -6.22
CA PRO A 25 7.30 -6.51 -7.16
C PRO A 25 7.38 -5.38 -8.21
N GLU A 26 6.28 -4.69 -8.49
CA GLU A 26 6.25 -3.54 -9.39
C GLU A 26 7.12 -2.35 -8.92
N SER A 27 7.64 -2.41 -7.68
CA SER A 27 8.59 -1.41 -7.15
C SER A 27 9.84 -1.27 -8.03
N PHE A 28 10.24 -2.31 -8.78
CA PHE A 28 11.34 -2.23 -9.73
C PHE A 28 11.08 -1.26 -10.90
N VAL A 29 9.82 -1.10 -11.30
CA VAL A 29 9.44 -0.30 -12.48
C VAL A 29 8.57 0.91 -12.14
N LYS A 30 7.91 0.91 -10.99
CA LYS A 30 7.01 1.99 -10.57
C LYS A 30 7.59 2.90 -9.47
N SER A 31 8.83 2.64 -9.05
CA SER A 31 9.58 3.44 -8.08
C SER A 31 10.87 3.95 -8.71
N THR A 32 11.94 4.14 -7.91
CA THR A 32 13.25 4.58 -8.38
C THR A 32 14.22 3.38 -8.38
N PRO A 33 14.35 2.66 -9.50
CA PRO A 33 15.07 1.37 -9.57
C PRO A 33 16.53 1.46 -9.13
N THR A 34 17.18 2.60 -9.34
CA THR A 34 18.59 2.83 -8.96
C THR A 34 18.86 2.63 -7.48
N TYR A 35 17.86 2.82 -6.60
CA TYR A 35 18.04 2.57 -5.17
C TYR A 35 18.05 1.08 -4.81
N PHE A 36 17.71 0.20 -5.74
CA PHE A 36 17.78 -1.25 -5.58
C PHE A 36 19.04 -1.85 -6.21
N GLN A 37 19.92 -1.02 -6.77
CA GLN A 37 21.11 -1.43 -7.50
C GLN A 37 22.39 -1.05 -6.75
N ASP A 38 23.47 -1.79 -7.03
CA ASP A 38 24.82 -1.41 -6.65
C ASP A 38 25.39 -0.35 -7.63
N LYS A 39 26.64 0.06 -7.38
CA LYS A 39 27.35 1.04 -8.22
C LYS A 39 27.58 0.59 -9.68
N ASP A 40 27.46 -0.70 -9.95
CA ASP A 40 27.67 -1.30 -11.27
C ASP A 40 26.32 -1.56 -11.99
N GLY A 41 25.18 -1.18 -11.36
CA GLY A 41 23.84 -1.32 -11.91
C GLY A 41 23.19 -2.69 -11.67
N ASN A 42 23.81 -3.58 -10.89
CA ASN A 42 23.22 -4.86 -10.56
C ASN A 42 22.22 -4.74 -9.43
N TYR A 43 21.07 -5.40 -9.55
CA TYR A 43 20.09 -5.42 -8.46
C TYR A 43 20.62 -6.19 -7.26
N ILE A 44 20.67 -5.52 -6.10
CA ILE A 44 21.08 -6.07 -4.80
C ILE A 44 19.92 -6.48 -3.91
N TYR A 45 18.70 -6.07 -4.29
CA TYR A 45 17.45 -6.48 -3.68
C TYR A 45 16.63 -7.27 -4.68
N THR A 46 15.81 -8.21 -4.18
CA THR A 46 14.86 -8.99 -4.97
C THR A 46 13.46 -8.85 -4.36
N PHE A 47 12.47 -8.87 -5.21
CA PHE A 47 11.07 -9.02 -4.83
C PHE A 47 10.64 -10.45 -5.22
N ALA A 48 9.64 -10.99 -4.58
CA ALA A 48 9.18 -12.34 -4.88
C ALA A 48 8.24 -12.32 -6.11
N GLU A 49 8.79 -11.94 -7.27
CA GLU A 49 8.06 -11.72 -8.51
C GLU A 49 7.82 -12.99 -9.34
N GLY A 50 8.50 -14.08 -8.99
CA GLY A 50 8.53 -15.29 -9.81
C GLY A 50 7.28 -16.15 -9.76
N ASN A 51 7.27 -17.18 -10.64
CA ASN A 51 6.28 -18.25 -10.67
C ASN A 51 4.81 -17.78 -10.70
N ASN A 52 4.53 -16.74 -11.52
CA ASN A 52 3.20 -16.17 -11.66
C ASN A 52 2.56 -15.82 -10.31
N GLY A 53 3.29 -15.11 -9.45
CA GLY A 53 2.86 -14.66 -8.12
C GLY A 53 3.05 -15.68 -6.99
N ALA A 54 3.29 -16.95 -7.31
CA ALA A 54 3.40 -18.00 -6.28
C ALA A 54 4.54 -17.73 -5.28
N ASP A 55 5.64 -17.13 -5.72
CA ASP A 55 6.76 -16.81 -4.84
C ASP A 55 6.35 -15.79 -3.77
N LEU A 56 5.55 -14.79 -4.13
CA LEU A 56 4.98 -13.83 -3.19
C LEU A 56 4.06 -14.53 -2.18
N TYR A 57 3.12 -15.33 -2.69
CA TYR A 57 2.13 -16.01 -1.83
C TYR A 57 2.81 -16.96 -0.85
N ASN A 58 3.79 -17.73 -1.32
CA ASN A 58 4.56 -18.66 -0.49
C ASN A 58 5.35 -17.89 0.59
N LYS A 59 6.00 -16.79 0.21
CA LYS A 59 6.78 -15.99 1.16
C LYS A 59 5.89 -15.36 2.23
N VAL A 60 4.74 -14.85 1.85
CA VAL A 60 3.76 -14.31 2.81
C VAL A 60 3.22 -15.43 3.70
N GLN A 61 2.89 -16.61 3.15
CA GLN A 61 2.42 -17.74 3.93
C GLN A 61 3.45 -18.22 4.95
N GLU A 62 4.72 -18.32 4.58
CA GLU A 62 5.81 -18.62 5.52
C GLU A 62 5.85 -17.61 6.68
N THR A 63 5.68 -16.32 6.36
CA THR A 63 5.70 -15.24 7.34
C THR A 63 4.49 -15.31 8.28
N VAL A 64 3.30 -15.60 7.74
CA VAL A 64 2.07 -15.83 8.54
C VAL A 64 2.27 -17.03 9.49
N ASN A 65 2.81 -18.12 8.97
CA ASN A 65 3.06 -19.33 9.75
C ASN A 65 4.08 -19.06 10.89
N ALA A 66 5.13 -18.31 10.60
CA ALA A 66 6.11 -17.89 11.60
C ALA A 66 5.48 -17.02 12.70
N ALA A 67 4.62 -16.06 12.32
CA ALA A 67 3.88 -15.22 13.26
C ALA A 67 2.96 -16.04 14.18
N LYS A 68 2.23 -16.98 13.60
CA LYS A 68 1.35 -17.88 14.38
C LYS A 68 2.15 -18.79 15.31
N LYS A 69 3.29 -19.32 14.85
CA LYS A 69 4.20 -20.13 15.68
C LYS A 69 4.77 -19.32 16.85
N ASP A 70 5.02 -18.03 16.64
CA ASP A 70 5.47 -17.09 17.69
C ASP A 70 4.32 -16.60 18.59
N GLY A 71 3.14 -17.22 18.47
CA GLY A 71 1.99 -17.00 19.34
C GLY A 71 1.10 -15.83 18.96
N ALA A 72 1.15 -15.33 17.72
CA ALA A 72 0.20 -14.33 17.25
C ALA A 72 -1.23 -14.90 17.25
N THR A 73 -2.14 -14.19 17.93
CA THR A 73 -3.58 -14.50 17.88
C THR A 73 -4.16 -14.03 16.55
N TYR A 74 -3.76 -12.85 16.10
CA TYR A 74 -4.24 -12.23 14.87
C TYR A 74 -3.06 -11.81 13.98
N VAL A 75 -3.29 -11.81 12.67
CA VAL A 75 -2.32 -11.34 11.67
C VAL A 75 -2.97 -10.30 10.78
N VAL A 76 -2.43 -9.09 10.78
CA VAL A 76 -2.85 -7.99 9.92
C VAL A 76 -1.75 -7.72 8.89
N ALA A 77 -2.10 -7.73 7.61
CA ALA A 77 -1.19 -7.36 6.54
C ALA A 77 -1.34 -5.86 6.21
N ILE A 78 -0.20 -5.15 6.23
CA ILE A 78 -0.07 -3.80 5.67
C ILE A 78 0.59 -3.98 4.32
N ALA A 79 -0.19 -3.83 3.26
CA ALA A 79 0.21 -4.13 1.90
C ALA A 79 0.34 -2.87 1.04
N HIS A 80 1.24 -2.92 0.07
CA HIS A 80 1.34 -1.97 -1.02
C HIS A 80 1.33 -2.76 -2.33
N LEU A 81 0.20 -3.41 -2.63
CA LEU A 81 0.02 -4.32 -3.77
C LEU A 81 -0.99 -3.77 -4.78
N GLY A 82 -2.04 -3.11 -4.29
CA GLY A 82 -3.13 -2.62 -5.12
C GLY A 82 -4.11 -3.70 -5.55
N ILE A 83 -5.12 -3.26 -6.30
CA ILE A 83 -6.18 -4.12 -6.85
C ILE A 83 -6.35 -3.94 -8.36
N ASP A 84 -5.53 -3.12 -9.02
CA ASP A 84 -5.63 -2.87 -10.47
C ASP A 84 -5.34 -4.16 -11.25
N GLU A 85 -6.08 -4.38 -12.33
CA GLU A 85 -5.85 -5.54 -13.22
C GLU A 85 -4.41 -5.59 -13.76
N SER A 86 -3.80 -4.42 -13.99
CA SER A 86 -2.41 -4.33 -14.45
C SER A 86 -1.38 -4.84 -13.44
N SER A 87 -1.75 -5.00 -12.18
CA SER A 87 -0.89 -5.51 -11.11
C SER A 87 -1.05 -7.02 -10.87
N GLU A 88 -1.90 -7.71 -11.65
CA GLU A 88 -2.00 -9.17 -11.61
C GLU A 88 -0.65 -9.80 -12.00
N PRO A 89 -0.16 -10.82 -11.30
CA PRO A 89 -0.81 -11.62 -10.25
C PRO A 89 -0.46 -11.18 -8.82
N TRP A 90 -0.04 -9.95 -8.59
CA TRP A 90 0.44 -9.48 -7.27
C TRP A 90 -0.57 -8.60 -6.53
N ARG A 91 -1.83 -8.58 -6.97
CA ARG A 91 -2.89 -7.81 -6.30
C ARG A 91 -3.13 -8.31 -4.87
N SER A 92 -3.59 -7.43 -4.00
CA SER A 92 -4.02 -7.82 -2.64
C SER A 92 -5.12 -8.87 -2.68
N THR A 93 -6.02 -8.83 -3.66
CA THR A 93 -7.05 -9.85 -3.88
C THR A 93 -6.46 -11.21 -4.26
N ASP A 94 -5.42 -11.24 -5.12
CA ASP A 94 -4.72 -12.47 -5.50
C ASP A 94 -3.98 -13.07 -4.30
N LEU A 95 -3.30 -12.21 -3.52
CA LEU A 95 -2.63 -12.63 -2.31
C LEU A 95 -3.59 -13.28 -1.31
N ILE A 96 -4.73 -12.64 -1.03
CA ILE A 96 -5.74 -13.17 -0.12
C ILE A 96 -6.24 -14.53 -0.61
N ALA A 97 -6.60 -14.63 -1.91
CA ALA A 97 -7.13 -15.85 -2.50
C ALA A 97 -6.15 -17.04 -2.45
N ASN A 98 -4.84 -16.78 -2.36
CA ASN A 98 -3.79 -17.81 -2.39
C ASN A 98 -3.12 -18.06 -1.03
N THR A 99 -3.55 -17.38 0.03
CA THR A 99 -2.97 -17.52 1.39
C THR A 99 -4.04 -17.85 2.44
N THR A 100 -3.58 -18.24 3.63
CA THR A 100 -4.45 -18.46 4.79
C THR A 100 -3.87 -17.79 6.04
N GLY A 101 -4.72 -17.57 7.05
CA GLY A 101 -4.28 -17.11 8.37
C GLY A 101 -4.03 -15.60 8.49
N ILE A 102 -4.23 -14.82 7.43
CA ILE A 102 -4.37 -13.37 7.49
C ILE A 102 -5.79 -13.05 7.94
N ASP A 103 -5.94 -12.07 8.84
CA ASP A 103 -7.24 -11.70 9.41
C ASP A 103 -7.78 -10.37 8.86
N ALA A 104 -6.91 -9.48 8.36
CA ALA A 104 -7.28 -8.26 7.64
C ALA A 104 -6.12 -7.79 6.74
N VAL A 105 -6.44 -7.09 5.66
CA VAL A 105 -5.48 -6.45 4.75
C VAL A 105 -5.78 -4.95 4.64
N LEU A 106 -4.79 -4.13 4.94
CA LEU A 106 -4.80 -2.68 4.73
C LEU A 106 -3.84 -2.40 3.57
N ASP A 107 -4.39 -1.95 2.45
CA ASP A 107 -3.66 -1.87 1.18
C ASP A 107 -3.46 -0.43 0.69
N GLY A 108 -2.59 -0.29 -0.31
CA GLY A 108 -2.31 0.93 -1.05
C GLY A 108 -1.98 0.62 -2.51
N HIS A 109 -1.12 1.43 -3.16
CA HIS A 109 -0.60 1.29 -4.51
C HIS A 109 -1.57 1.74 -5.62
N SER A 110 -2.74 1.14 -5.76
CA SER A 110 -3.73 1.47 -6.81
C SER A 110 -4.48 2.78 -6.56
N HIS A 111 -4.25 3.44 -5.42
CA HIS A 111 -4.99 4.64 -5.00
C HIS A 111 -6.51 4.42 -4.90
N SER A 112 -6.94 3.17 -4.78
CA SER A 112 -8.36 2.81 -4.64
C SER A 112 -8.89 3.25 -3.29
N THR A 113 -10.17 3.66 -3.26
CA THR A 113 -10.87 4.02 -2.02
C THR A 113 -11.85 2.89 -1.69
N ILE A 114 -11.50 2.09 -0.70
CA ILE A 114 -12.24 0.89 -0.28
C ILE A 114 -12.44 0.97 1.22
N ALA A 115 -13.66 1.20 1.66
CA ALA A 115 -13.97 1.21 3.09
C ALA A 115 -13.82 -0.20 3.68
N MET A 116 -14.48 -1.18 3.08
CA MET A 116 -14.34 -2.60 3.40
C MET A 116 -14.84 -3.43 2.23
N GLU A 117 -13.99 -4.33 1.74
CA GLU A 117 -14.34 -5.37 0.78
C GLU A 117 -14.02 -6.73 1.42
N LEU A 118 -14.91 -7.70 1.26
CA LEU A 118 -14.70 -9.05 1.78
C LEU A 118 -14.21 -9.96 0.66
N VAL A 119 -12.96 -10.38 0.75
CA VAL A 119 -12.30 -11.24 -0.22
C VAL A 119 -12.10 -12.62 0.39
N LYS A 120 -12.51 -13.67 -0.34
CA LYS A 120 -12.33 -15.06 0.13
C LYS A 120 -10.87 -15.48 0.02
N ASN A 121 -10.36 -16.02 1.12
CA ASN A 121 -9.03 -16.61 1.16
C ASN A 121 -9.04 -18.04 0.59
N LYS A 122 -7.87 -18.68 0.57
CA LYS A 122 -7.69 -20.06 0.05
C LYS A 122 -8.62 -21.10 0.71
N ASP A 123 -9.02 -20.88 1.96
CA ASP A 123 -9.94 -21.77 2.70
C ASP A 123 -11.40 -21.31 2.60
N GLY A 124 -11.71 -20.28 1.83
CA GLY A 124 -13.05 -19.73 1.67
C GLY A 124 -13.49 -18.77 2.79
N LYS A 125 -12.61 -18.44 3.75
CA LYS A 125 -12.90 -17.45 4.79
C LYS A 125 -12.86 -16.05 4.17
N GLU A 126 -13.85 -15.22 4.47
CA GLU A 126 -13.89 -13.81 4.06
C GLU A 126 -12.93 -12.98 4.90
N ILE A 127 -12.05 -12.25 4.21
CA ILE A 127 -11.02 -11.40 4.79
C ILE A 127 -11.31 -9.95 4.40
N PRO A 128 -11.45 -9.02 5.37
CA PRO A 128 -11.62 -7.60 5.06
C PRO A 128 -10.36 -7.01 4.45
N LEU A 129 -10.56 -6.34 3.30
CA LEU A 129 -9.60 -5.55 2.57
C LEU A 129 -10.05 -4.08 2.60
N SER A 130 -9.15 -3.17 2.94
CA SER A 130 -9.40 -1.72 2.94
C SER A 130 -8.25 -0.97 2.29
N SER A 131 -8.58 0.15 1.63
CA SER A 131 -7.61 1.07 1.03
C SER A 131 -8.12 2.51 1.13
N THR A 132 -7.25 3.44 1.49
CA THR A 132 -7.63 4.81 1.88
C THR A 132 -7.60 5.83 0.73
N GLY A 133 -7.36 5.38 -0.50
CA GLY A 133 -7.19 6.29 -1.62
C GLY A 133 -5.78 6.87 -1.68
N THR A 134 -5.68 8.15 -1.96
CA THR A 134 -4.40 8.85 -2.10
C THR A 134 -4.46 10.24 -1.46
N LYS A 135 -3.29 10.88 -1.26
CA LYS A 135 -3.17 12.28 -0.79
C LYS A 135 -3.83 12.54 0.58
N LEU A 136 -3.91 11.50 1.42
CA LEU A 136 -4.49 11.60 2.77
C LEU A 136 -5.95 12.07 2.80
N VAL A 137 -6.73 11.79 1.76
CA VAL A 137 -8.16 12.17 1.69
C VAL A 137 -9.02 11.39 2.68
N ASN A 138 -8.56 10.21 3.11
CA ASN A 138 -9.26 9.36 4.07
C ASN A 138 -8.28 8.85 5.13
N ILE A 139 -8.79 8.60 6.33
CA ILE A 139 -8.11 7.85 7.38
C ILE A 139 -8.79 6.49 7.49
N GLY A 140 -8.02 5.41 7.33
CA GLY A 140 -8.52 4.05 7.53
C GLY A 140 -8.52 3.69 9.01
N LYS A 141 -9.63 3.13 9.49
CA LYS A 141 -9.75 2.62 10.85
C LYS A 141 -10.09 1.14 10.82
N LEU A 142 -9.21 0.33 11.40
CA LEU A 142 -9.42 -1.10 11.64
C LEU A 142 -9.88 -1.29 13.09
N THR A 143 -11.02 -1.96 13.27
CA THR A 143 -11.55 -2.34 14.59
C THR A 143 -11.52 -3.86 14.72
N ILE A 144 -10.98 -4.34 15.84
CA ILE A 144 -10.96 -5.74 16.22
C ILE A 144 -11.78 -5.88 17.51
N SER A 145 -12.94 -6.55 17.42
CA SER A 145 -13.82 -6.81 18.57
C SER A 145 -14.29 -8.25 18.54
N ASP A 146 -14.06 -8.98 19.61
CA ASP A 146 -14.46 -10.38 19.78
C ASP A 146 -14.06 -11.30 18.60
N GLY A 147 -12.86 -11.05 18.04
CA GLY A 147 -12.34 -11.79 16.89
C GLY A 147 -12.93 -11.40 15.54
N LYS A 148 -13.82 -10.40 15.52
CA LYS A 148 -14.36 -9.83 14.28
C LYS A 148 -13.54 -8.61 13.86
N PHE A 149 -13.24 -8.54 12.58
CA PHE A 149 -12.48 -7.46 11.95
C PHE A 149 -13.41 -6.63 11.10
N THR A 150 -13.41 -5.32 11.30
CA THR A 150 -14.15 -4.36 10.49
C THR A 150 -13.26 -3.19 10.14
N THR A 151 -13.44 -2.64 8.94
CA THR A 151 -12.72 -1.45 8.47
C THR A 151 -13.72 -0.38 8.07
N GLU A 152 -13.34 0.87 8.31
CA GLU A 152 -14.11 2.04 7.88
C GLU A 152 -13.17 3.15 7.44
N LEU A 153 -13.69 4.10 6.66
CA LEU A 153 -12.97 5.30 6.27
C LEU A 153 -13.56 6.50 7.01
N VAL A 154 -12.68 7.26 7.67
CA VAL A 154 -13.04 8.55 8.24
C VAL A 154 -12.70 9.62 7.21
N THR A 155 -13.72 10.30 6.69
CA THR A 155 -13.62 11.25 5.57
C THR A 155 -13.79 12.71 5.99
N ASP A 156 -14.57 12.95 7.04
CA ASP A 156 -15.05 14.29 7.43
C ASP A 156 -14.33 14.83 8.67
N TYR A 157 -13.06 14.45 8.86
CA TYR A 157 -12.30 14.94 9.99
C TYR A 157 -11.81 16.36 9.74
N ALA A 158 -12.52 17.36 10.28
CA ALA A 158 -12.24 18.78 10.08
C ALA A 158 -11.33 19.40 11.16
N VAL A 159 -11.11 18.68 12.27
CA VAL A 159 -10.26 19.20 13.37
C VAL A 159 -8.80 19.06 12.97
N LYS A 160 -8.06 20.18 13.02
CA LYS A 160 -6.63 20.21 12.76
C LYS A 160 -5.87 20.27 14.07
N ASP A 161 -4.72 19.61 14.12
CA ASP A 161 -3.73 19.86 15.17
C ASP A 161 -2.99 21.16 14.84
N ASP A 162 -3.06 22.14 15.73
CA ASP A 162 -2.53 23.49 15.49
C ASP A 162 -1.01 23.50 15.25
N ALA A 163 -0.26 22.65 15.94
CA ALA A 163 1.18 22.57 15.76
C ALA A 163 1.55 22.01 14.39
N THR A 164 0.85 20.97 13.97
CA THR A 164 1.02 20.34 12.64
C THR A 164 0.60 21.31 11.53
N ASP A 165 -0.54 21.98 11.65
CA ASP A 165 -1.04 22.95 10.65
C ASP A 165 -0.06 24.13 10.51
N THR A 166 0.47 24.64 11.62
CA THR A 166 1.50 25.70 11.62
C THR A 166 2.77 25.23 10.91
N PHE A 167 3.24 24.03 11.20
CA PHE A 167 4.42 23.45 10.55
C PHE A 167 4.21 23.28 9.03
N VAL A 168 3.07 22.72 8.62
CA VAL A 168 2.74 22.54 7.19
C VAL A 168 2.69 23.90 6.47
N LYS A 169 2.04 24.91 7.07
CA LYS A 169 1.99 26.27 6.52
C LYS A 169 3.39 26.85 6.32
N SER A 170 4.28 26.67 7.29
CA SER A 170 5.67 27.16 7.17
C SER A 170 6.43 26.54 5.98
N ILE A 171 6.12 25.30 5.63
CA ILE A 171 6.69 24.63 4.44
C ILE A 171 6.05 25.18 3.17
N GLN A 172 4.74 25.37 3.16
CA GLN A 172 4.02 25.95 2.02
C GLN A 172 4.55 27.35 1.70
N GLU A 173 4.69 28.22 2.68
CA GLU A 173 5.24 29.57 2.53
C GLU A 173 6.66 29.57 1.95
N LYS A 174 7.55 28.68 2.44
CA LYS A 174 8.90 28.54 1.89
C LYS A 174 8.92 28.11 0.43
N ASN A 175 7.95 27.32 0.01
CA ASN A 175 7.87 26.83 -1.36
C ASN A 175 7.07 27.75 -2.30
N GLU A 176 6.31 28.72 -1.76
CA GLU A 176 5.40 29.56 -2.54
C GLU A 176 6.14 30.35 -3.64
N ALA A 177 7.28 30.93 -3.32
CA ALA A 177 8.07 31.64 -4.30
C ALA A 177 8.56 30.74 -5.45
N LEU A 178 8.91 29.50 -5.14
CA LEU A 178 9.38 28.52 -6.11
C LEU A 178 8.25 28.05 -7.02
N VAL A 179 7.10 27.66 -6.46
CA VAL A 179 5.97 27.11 -7.23
C VAL A 179 5.24 28.16 -8.06
N ASN A 180 5.30 29.44 -7.64
CA ASN A 180 4.69 30.56 -8.36
C ASN A 180 5.64 31.23 -9.39
N THR A 181 6.90 30.77 -9.45
CA THR A 181 7.83 31.27 -10.45
C THR A 181 7.49 30.73 -11.83
N VAL A 182 7.22 31.63 -12.78
CA VAL A 182 6.99 31.24 -14.19
C VAL A 182 8.32 30.84 -14.80
N VAL A 183 8.54 29.53 -14.98
CA VAL A 183 9.79 28.99 -15.56
C VAL A 183 9.74 28.84 -17.08
N ALA A 184 8.53 28.72 -17.64
CA ALA A 184 8.30 28.62 -19.08
C ALA A 184 6.88 29.04 -19.44
N LYS A 185 6.66 29.41 -20.71
CA LYS A 185 5.34 29.65 -21.29
C LYS A 185 5.11 28.65 -22.40
N SER A 186 3.90 28.07 -22.49
CA SER A 186 3.47 27.23 -23.60
C SER A 186 2.45 27.99 -24.45
N SER A 187 2.59 27.90 -25.77
CA SER A 187 1.61 28.42 -26.72
C SER A 187 0.45 27.44 -27.00
N VAL A 188 0.53 26.26 -26.41
CA VAL A 188 -0.49 25.21 -26.54
C VAL A 188 -0.89 24.72 -25.15
N ASP A 189 -2.12 24.25 -25.05
CA ASP A 189 -2.61 23.66 -23.80
C ASP A 189 -1.90 22.32 -23.53
N LEU A 190 -1.34 22.19 -22.34
CA LEU A 190 -0.75 20.95 -21.87
C LEU A 190 -1.84 20.12 -21.19
N THR A 191 -2.32 19.10 -21.89
CA THR A 191 -3.37 18.23 -21.37
C THR A 191 -2.80 16.98 -20.73
N THR A 192 -3.41 16.53 -19.62
CA THR A 192 -3.03 15.27 -18.96
C THR A 192 -3.64 14.04 -19.62
N LYS A 193 -4.64 14.24 -20.51
CA LYS A 193 -5.31 13.19 -21.27
C LYS A 193 -5.35 13.56 -22.76
N ARG A 194 -5.19 12.56 -23.61
CA ARG A 194 -5.47 12.68 -25.05
C ARG A 194 -6.98 12.59 -25.32
N ALA A 195 -7.38 12.89 -26.54
CA ALA A 195 -8.78 12.81 -26.96
C ALA A 195 -9.40 11.41 -26.80
N ASP A 196 -8.58 10.37 -26.88
CA ASP A 196 -8.94 8.96 -26.66
C ASP A 196 -9.01 8.56 -25.16
N GLY A 197 -8.81 9.51 -24.24
CA GLY A 197 -8.82 9.28 -22.79
C GLY A 197 -7.50 8.76 -22.21
N THR A 198 -6.54 8.42 -23.05
CA THR A 198 -5.21 7.96 -22.60
C THR A 198 -4.39 9.10 -21.98
N ARG A 199 -3.45 8.77 -21.10
CA ARG A 199 -2.55 9.76 -20.49
C ARG A 199 -1.61 10.37 -21.52
N ALA A 200 -1.55 11.71 -21.57
CA ALA A 200 -0.75 12.43 -22.55
C ALA A 200 0.65 12.83 -22.03
N ILE A 201 0.76 13.32 -20.83
CA ILE A 201 1.98 14.01 -20.36
C ILE A 201 2.64 13.29 -19.19
N ARG A 202 1.87 12.73 -18.27
CA ARG A 202 2.39 12.24 -17.00
C ARG A 202 3.39 11.08 -17.10
N ASN A 203 3.43 10.35 -18.21
CA ASN A 203 4.26 9.15 -18.36
C ASN A 203 5.27 9.26 -19.51
N ARG A 204 5.63 10.46 -19.92
CA ARG A 204 6.84 10.61 -20.70
C ARG A 204 7.98 10.76 -19.72
N GLU A 205 8.46 9.64 -19.25
CA GLU A 205 9.80 9.57 -18.73
C GLU A 205 10.74 9.99 -19.84
N THR A 206 11.48 11.00 -19.54
CA THR A 206 12.63 11.39 -20.32
C THR A 206 13.72 10.34 -20.13
#